data_96936b1710c45fae9bd460127212e71a
#
_entry.id   96936b1710c45fae9bd460127212e71a
#
_cell.length_a   1.000
_cell.length_b   1.000
_cell.length_c   1.000
_cell.angle_alpha   90.00
_cell.angle_beta   90.00
_cell.angle_gamma   90.00
#
_symmetry.space_group_name_H-M   'P 1'
#
loop_
_entity.id
_entity.type
_entity.pdbx_description
1 polymer ?
#
loop_
_entity_poly.entity_id
_entity_poly.type
_entity_poly.pdbx_seq_one_letter_code
_entity_poly.pdbx_strand_id
1 'polypeptide(L)'
;LSLLGAENSVETDLLVEKVKSAMTKAIHRAYPDSGDNVRVDIDPVTKTFDLCIIKTVVDDEPLDDNEINIDQARLIDPSAVVGGTVECKLDTASLSRNAAQSAKQSIRGDLREISRENLLTKFQDKENECITATVSQVEPGRGTVTLIYDKTELYLFRNEQIPGEVLKEGQSVKVYITGIANKQKKPIIKISRAHRDLVKRLFELEVPEIADGTVEIRSIAREAGSRTKLAVWASDPDIDPVGTCVGPRGGRVGAVVDELGGE
;
A
#
# COMPACT_ATOMS: atom_id res chain seq x y z
N LEU A 1 -8.92 15.20 4.03
CA LEU A 1 -9.04 13.73 4.10
C LEU A 1 -8.90 13.11 2.71
N SER A 2 -9.59 13.57 1.68
CA SER A 2 -9.54 13.03 0.31
C SER A 2 -8.11 13.03 -0.29
N LEU A 3 -7.33 14.09 -0.07
CA LEU A 3 -5.91 14.16 -0.50
C LEU A 3 -5.05 13.12 0.23
N LEU A 4 -5.23 12.97 1.55
CA LEU A 4 -4.51 11.97 2.34
C LEU A 4 -4.90 10.54 1.95
N GLY A 5 -6.16 10.30 1.61
CA GLY A 5 -6.62 9.02 1.08
C GLY A 5 -5.98 8.68 -0.26
N ALA A 6 -5.94 9.66 -1.18
CA ALA A 6 -5.32 9.49 -2.49
C ALA A 6 -3.80 9.25 -2.42
N GLU A 7 -3.07 9.98 -1.56
CA GLU A 7 -1.63 9.80 -1.33
C GLU A 7 -1.27 8.44 -0.73
N ASN A 8 -2.15 7.86 0.09
CA ASN A 8 -1.88 6.60 0.79
C ASN A 8 -2.65 5.40 0.21
N SER A 9 -3.39 5.58 -0.90
CA SER A 9 -4.25 4.56 -1.51
C SER A 9 -5.24 3.93 -0.50
N VAL A 10 -5.83 4.78 0.36
CA VAL A 10 -6.77 4.40 1.41
C VAL A 10 -8.15 4.96 1.07
N GLU A 11 -9.18 4.14 1.23
CA GLU A 11 -10.57 4.58 1.06
C GLU A 11 -10.93 5.66 2.07
N THR A 12 -11.69 6.67 1.63
CA THR A 12 -12.04 7.83 2.46
C THR A 12 -12.80 7.43 3.72
N ASP A 13 -13.69 6.44 3.63
CA ASP A 13 -14.51 5.99 4.74
C ASP A 13 -13.67 5.33 5.84
N LEU A 14 -12.72 4.47 5.46
CA LEU A 14 -11.77 3.86 6.39
C LEU A 14 -10.89 4.92 7.07
N LEU A 15 -10.48 5.94 6.32
CA LEU A 15 -9.71 7.07 6.88
C LEU A 15 -10.54 7.84 7.90
N VAL A 16 -11.82 8.12 7.63
CA VAL A 16 -12.74 8.78 8.55
C VAL A 16 -12.89 7.98 9.84
N GLU A 17 -13.07 6.67 9.76
CA GLU A 17 -13.16 5.80 10.94
C GLU A 17 -11.88 5.83 11.80
N LYS A 18 -10.72 5.78 11.17
CA LYS A 18 -9.43 5.86 11.89
C LYS A 18 -9.23 7.21 12.57
N VAL A 19 -9.62 8.31 11.90
CA VAL A 19 -9.58 9.65 12.51
C VAL A 19 -10.56 9.75 13.68
N LYS A 20 -11.79 9.24 13.54
CA LYS A 20 -12.76 9.16 14.64
C LYS A 20 -12.17 8.41 15.84
N SER A 21 -11.65 7.22 15.63
CA SER A 21 -11.02 6.41 16.69
C SER A 21 -9.86 7.12 17.38
N ALA A 22 -8.97 7.77 16.61
CA ALA A 22 -7.84 8.50 17.17
C ALA A 22 -8.28 9.72 18.01
N MET A 23 -9.31 10.43 17.56
CA MET A 23 -9.87 11.57 18.28
C MET A 23 -10.59 11.13 19.56
N THR A 24 -11.38 10.04 19.50
CA THR A 24 -12.01 9.44 20.69
C THR A 24 -10.96 9.10 21.75
N LYS A 25 -9.88 8.42 21.37
CA LYS A 25 -8.76 8.12 22.29
C LYS A 25 -8.10 9.37 22.87
N ALA A 26 -8.00 10.44 22.09
CA ALA A 26 -7.44 11.71 22.56
C ALA A 26 -8.35 12.41 23.59
N ILE A 27 -9.67 12.36 23.37
CA ILE A 27 -10.68 12.91 24.28
C ILE A 27 -10.70 12.13 25.59
N HIS A 28 -10.67 10.79 25.56
CA HIS A 28 -10.59 9.93 26.76
C HIS A 28 -9.36 10.24 27.61
N ARG A 29 -8.23 10.65 27.00
CA ARG A 29 -7.06 11.08 27.75
C ARG A 29 -7.21 12.45 28.41
N ALA A 30 -7.99 13.34 27.77
CA ALA A 30 -8.27 14.66 28.31
C ALA A 30 -9.39 14.62 29.36
N TYR A 31 -10.34 13.70 29.20
CA TYR A 31 -11.51 13.49 30.06
C TYR A 31 -11.58 12.00 30.43
N PRO A 32 -10.79 11.54 31.40
CA PRO A 32 -10.69 10.10 31.74
C PRO A 32 -12.00 9.48 32.17
N ASP A 33 -12.87 10.26 32.82
CA ASP A 33 -14.15 9.82 33.35
C ASP A 33 -15.27 9.76 32.30
N SER A 34 -14.99 10.24 31.06
CA SER A 34 -16.01 10.29 29.99
C SER A 34 -16.47 8.93 29.47
N GLY A 35 -15.70 7.85 29.73
CA GLY A 35 -16.07 6.50 29.33
C GLY A 35 -16.45 6.40 27.84
N ASP A 36 -17.49 5.62 27.54
CA ASP A 36 -18.01 5.44 26.16
C ASP A 36 -18.92 6.60 25.69
N ASN A 37 -19.06 7.65 26.49
CA ASN A 37 -19.96 8.78 26.22
C ASN A 37 -19.38 9.82 25.25
N VAL A 38 -18.23 9.53 24.61
CA VAL A 38 -17.61 10.42 23.64
C VAL A 38 -18.16 10.14 22.24
N ARG A 39 -18.66 11.18 21.57
CA ARG A 39 -19.09 11.12 20.18
C ARG A 39 -18.23 12.03 19.31
N VAL A 40 -17.72 11.46 18.23
CA VAL A 40 -16.93 12.14 17.21
C VAL A 40 -17.62 11.99 15.87
N ASP A 41 -18.17 13.06 15.33
CA ASP A 41 -18.80 13.08 14.02
C ASP A 41 -17.94 13.83 13.02
N ILE A 42 -17.63 13.17 11.91
CA ILE A 42 -16.85 13.71 10.82
C ILE A 42 -17.60 13.41 9.53
N ASP A 43 -18.02 14.45 8.83
CA ASP A 43 -18.60 14.34 7.50
C ASP A 43 -17.65 14.99 6.48
N PRO A 44 -17.02 14.20 5.61
CA PRO A 44 -16.11 14.71 4.60
C PRO A 44 -16.81 15.49 3.49
N VAL A 45 -18.13 15.30 3.28
CA VAL A 45 -18.91 15.96 2.25
C VAL A 45 -19.28 17.38 2.67
N THR A 46 -19.90 17.51 3.86
CA THR A 46 -20.28 18.81 4.43
C THR A 46 -19.09 19.53 5.08
N LYS A 47 -17.94 18.83 5.24
CA LYS A 47 -16.73 19.30 5.94
C LYS A 47 -17.00 19.70 7.40
N THR A 48 -17.97 19.05 8.03
CA THR A 48 -18.28 19.24 9.45
C THR A 48 -17.45 18.33 10.32
N PHE A 49 -17.08 18.83 11.48
CA PHE A 49 -16.29 18.14 12.49
C PHE A 49 -16.84 18.52 13.86
N ASP A 50 -17.62 17.63 14.47
CA ASP A 50 -18.24 17.83 15.76
C ASP A 50 -17.67 16.84 16.79
N LEU A 51 -17.32 17.35 17.95
CA LEU A 51 -16.90 16.61 19.11
C LEU A 51 -17.88 16.86 20.24
N CYS A 52 -18.45 15.80 20.79
CA CYS A 52 -19.42 15.91 21.87
C CYS A 52 -19.10 14.90 22.98
N ILE A 53 -19.41 15.27 24.23
CA ILE A 53 -19.58 14.32 25.33
C ILE A 53 -21.05 14.26 25.63
N ILE A 54 -21.59 13.06 25.70
CA ILE A 54 -22.98 12.79 26.08
C ILE A 54 -23.01 12.76 27.59
N LYS A 55 -23.68 13.75 28.22
CA LYS A 55 -23.75 13.88 29.68
C LYS A 55 -25.15 13.53 30.17
N THR A 56 -25.20 12.85 31.32
CA THR A 56 -26.46 12.56 32.02
C THR A 56 -26.89 13.79 32.83
N VAL A 57 -28.14 14.16 32.71
CA VAL A 57 -28.70 15.33 33.42
C VAL A 57 -29.04 14.95 34.85
N VAL A 58 -28.46 15.66 35.81
CA VAL A 58 -28.71 15.47 37.25
C VAL A 58 -29.33 16.73 37.86
N ASP A 59 -30.05 16.57 38.98
CA ASP A 59 -30.67 17.67 39.70
C ASP A 59 -29.68 18.33 40.68
N ASP A 60 -28.73 17.54 41.17
CA ASP A 60 -27.67 17.94 42.09
C ASP A 60 -26.39 18.40 41.39
N GLU A 61 -25.36 18.74 42.17
CA GLU A 61 -24.05 19.03 41.60
C GLU A 61 -23.47 17.79 40.91
N PRO A 62 -22.92 17.95 39.64
CA PRO A 62 -22.31 16.84 38.91
C PRO A 62 -21.14 16.21 39.70
N LEU A 63 -21.12 14.89 39.77
CA LEU A 63 -20.07 14.13 40.48
C LEU A 63 -18.84 13.87 39.62
N ASP A 64 -19.02 13.83 38.30
CA ASP A 64 -17.95 13.58 37.33
C ASP A 64 -18.20 14.28 35.99
N ASP A 65 -17.31 14.08 35.04
CA ASP A 65 -17.37 14.66 33.69
C ASP A 65 -18.53 14.10 32.82
N ASN A 66 -19.21 13.02 33.24
CA ASN A 66 -20.36 12.44 32.55
C ASN A 66 -21.70 13.02 32.96
N GLU A 67 -21.72 13.88 33.97
CA GLU A 67 -22.93 14.49 34.50
C GLU A 67 -22.99 15.99 34.19
N ILE A 68 -24.19 16.53 34.13
CA ILE A 68 -24.45 17.96 33.96
C ILE A 68 -25.70 18.35 34.77
N ASN A 69 -25.62 19.47 35.48
CA ASN A 69 -26.76 19.99 36.20
C ASN A 69 -27.87 20.41 35.23
N ILE A 70 -29.17 20.20 35.65
CA ILE A 70 -30.33 20.49 34.86
C ILE A 70 -30.40 21.94 34.34
N ASP A 71 -29.96 22.92 35.13
CA ASP A 71 -29.99 24.31 34.71
C ASP A 71 -28.98 24.60 33.60
N GLN A 72 -27.83 23.95 33.63
CA GLN A 72 -26.83 24.03 32.56
C GLN A 72 -27.27 23.21 31.32
N ALA A 73 -27.89 22.06 31.53
CA ALA A 73 -28.42 21.21 30.45
C ALA A 73 -29.48 21.95 29.64
N ARG A 74 -30.40 22.68 30.29
CA ARG A 74 -31.46 23.48 29.64
C ARG A 74 -30.93 24.66 28.82
N LEU A 75 -29.73 25.14 29.08
CA LEU A 75 -29.09 26.15 28.23
C LEU A 75 -28.63 25.58 26.89
N ILE A 76 -28.37 24.26 26.86
CA ILE A 76 -27.94 23.54 25.65
C ILE A 76 -29.17 22.97 24.92
N ASP A 77 -30.04 22.28 25.65
CA ASP A 77 -31.31 21.73 25.17
C ASP A 77 -32.45 22.12 26.11
N PRO A 78 -33.32 23.03 25.70
CA PRO A 78 -34.48 23.46 26.52
C PRO A 78 -35.43 22.34 26.92
N SER A 79 -35.37 21.19 26.23
CA SER A 79 -36.22 20.00 26.53
C SER A 79 -35.56 19.04 27.53
N ALA A 80 -34.38 19.36 28.06
CA ALA A 80 -33.66 18.50 28.98
C ALA A 80 -34.45 18.23 30.27
N VAL A 81 -34.47 16.93 30.67
CA VAL A 81 -35.09 16.44 31.90
C VAL A 81 -34.09 15.66 32.72
N VAL A 82 -34.25 15.67 34.04
CA VAL A 82 -33.40 14.89 34.96
C VAL A 82 -33.47 13.40 34.61
N GLY A 83 -32.30 12.74 34.55
CA GLY A 83 -32.16 11.36 34.10
C GLY A 83 -32.10 11.20 32.55
N GLY A 84 -32.32 12.28 31.80
CA GLY A 84 -32.09 12.32 30.35
C GLY A 84 -30.57 12.52 30.01
N THR A 85 -30.29 12.60 28.72
CA THR A 85 -28.95 12.85 28.22
C THR A 85 -28.91 14.11 27.35
N VAL A 86 -27.81 14.85 27.40
CA VAL A 86 -27.56 16.05 26.57
C VAL A 86 -26.20 15.94 25.90
N GLU A 87 -26.14 16.30 24.63
CA GLU A 87 -24.89 16.37 23.86
C GLU A 87 -24.16 17.69 24.13
N CYS A 88 -23.09 17.65 24.88
CA CYS A 88 -22.25 18.80 25.17
C CYS A 88 -21.15 18.91 24.12
N LYS A 89 -21.20 19.92 23.25
CA LYS A 89 -20.15 20.17 22.27
C LYS A 89 -18.86 20.57 22.98
N LEU A 90 -17.75 19.92 22.59
CA LEU A 90 -16.40 20.26 23.03
C LEU A 90 -15.80 21.28 22.08
N ASP A 91 -15.26 22.35 22.65
CA ASP A 91 -14.41 23.25 21.88
C ASP A 91 -13.06 22.56 21.61
N THR A 92 -12.70 22.42 20.33
CA THR A 92 -11.41 21.86 19.91
C THR A 92 -10.21 22.64 20.47
N ALA A 93 -10.39 23.93 20.79
CA ALA A 93 -9.38 24.75 21.44
C ALA A 93 -9.12 24.34 22.91
N SER A 94 -10.10 23.68 23.55
CA SER A 94 -9.96 23.18 24.93
C SER A 94 -9.13 21.91 25.03
N LEU A 95 -8.97 21.17 23.92
CA LEU A 95 -8.13 19.98 23.88
C LEU A 95 -6.65 20.36 24.13
N SER A 96 -6.04 19.71 25.11
CA SER A 96 -4.64 19.97 25.43
C SER A 96 -3.75 19.73 24.19
N ARG A 97 -2.66 20.52 24.09
CA ARG A 97 -1.66 20.37 23.03
C ARG A 97 -1.15 18.93 22.93
N ASN A 98 -1.04 18.25 24.07
CA ASN A 98 -0.60 16.86 24.14
C ASN A 98 -1.64 15.87 23.55
N ALA A 99 -2.93 16.11 23.78
CA ALA A 99 -4.02 15.31 23.22
C ALA A 99 -4.04 15.44 21.69
N ALA A 100 -3.97 16.66 21.18
CA ALA A 100 -3.90 16.91 19.73
C ALA A 100 -2.66 16.28 19.07
N GLN A 101 -1.49 16.38 19.72
CA GLN A 101 -0.26 15.76 19.25
C GLN A 101 -0.35 14.21 19.24
N SER A 102 -0.96 13.64 20.29
CA SER A 102 -1.17 12.21 20.39
C SER A 102 -2.12 11.68 19.29
N ALA A 103 -3.24 12.39 19.03
CA ALA A 103 -4.16 12.08 17.95
C ALA A 103 -3.44 12.11 16.59
N LYS A 104 -2.67 13.15 16.32
CA LYS A 104 -1.87 13.26 15.09
C LYS A 104 -0.89 12.10 14.90
N GLN A 105 -0.22 11.66 15.97
CA GLN A 105 0.69 10.51 15.91
C GLN A 105 -0.05 9.20 15.69
N SER A 106 -1.20 8.99 16.34
CA SER A 106 -2.05 7.81 16.14
C SER A 106 -2.52 7.70 14.70
N ILE A 107 -3.10 8.79 14.15
CA ILE A 107 -3.57 8.83 12.75
C ILE A 107 -2.43 8.50 11.77
N ARG A 108 -1.25 9.07 11.98
CA ARG A 108 -0.08 8.76 11.14
C ARG A 108 0.40 7.31 11.28
N GLY A 109 0.27 6.74 12.47
CA GLY A 109 0.58 5.33 12.74
C GLY A 109 -0.38 4.41 11.97
N ASP A 110 -1.68 4.65 12.12
CA ASP A 110 -2.74 3.87 11.48
C ASP A 110 -2.67 3.97 9.94
N LEU A 111 -2.39 5.16 9.39
CA LEU A 111 -2.19 5.33 7.95
C LEU A 111 -0.99 4.54 7.41
N ARG A 112 0.12 4.51 8.15
CA ARG A 112 1.29 3.71 7.76
C ARG A 112 0.98 2.22 7.79
N GLU A 113 0.20 1.77 8.79
CA GLU A 113 -0.21 0.38 8.90
C GLU A 113 -1.09 -0.04 7.72
N ILE A 114 -2.12 0.74 7.40
CA ILE A 114 -3.00 0.48 6.25
C ILE A 114 -2.21 0.49 4.93
N SER A 115 -1.33 1.48 4.73
CA SER A 115 -0.49 1.54 3.53
C SER A 115 0.43 0.33 3.45
N ARG A 116 0.94 -0.15 4.57
CA ARG A 116 1.75 -1.38 4.67
C ARG A 116 0.94 -2.61 4.26
N GLU A 117 -0.26 -2.78 4.80
CA GLU A 117 -1.14 -3.91 4.51
C GLU A 117 -1.57 -3.92 3.04
N ASN A 118 -1.96 -2.76 2.49
CA ASN A 118 -2.32 -2.62 1.08
C ASN A 118 -1.15 -3.00 0.15
N LEU A 119 0.08 -2.57 0.49
CA LEU A 119 1.27 -2.93 -0.25
C LEU A 119 1.54 -4.44 -0.20
N LEU A 120 1.44 -5.06 0.98
CA LEU A 120 1.64 -6.49 1.15
C LEU A 120 0.60 -7.28 0.35
N THR A 121 -0.69 -6.97 0.49
CA THR A 121 -1.77 -7.65 -0.23
C THR A 121 -1.60 -7.51 -1.75
N LYS A 122 -1.26 -6.31 -2.24
CA LYS A 122 -1.07 -6.03 -3.66
C LYS A 122 0.06 -6.84 -4.31
N PHE A 123 1.14 -7.09 -3.57
CA PHE A 123 2.33 -7.76 -4.10
C PHE A 123 2.51 -9.20 -3.62
N GLN A 124 1.72 -9.70 -2.67
CA GLN A 124 1.82 -11.05 -2.16
C GLN A 124 1.61 -12.10 -3.27
N ASP A 125 0.59 -11.90 -4.10
CA ASP A 125 0.26 -12.80 -5.21
C ASP A 125 1.18 -12.59 -6.43
N LYS A 126 2.04 -11.57 -6.38
CA LYS A 126 3.00 -11.24 -7.44
C LYS A 126 4.45 -11.60 -7.10
N GLU A 127 4.69 -12.22 -5.95
CA GLU A 127 6.01 -12.78 -5.66
C GLU A 127 6.34 -13.86 -6.70
N ASN A 128 7.54 -13.82 -7.25
CA ASN A 128 8.02 -14.68 -8.33
C ASN A 128 7.35 -14.45 -9.70
N GLU A 129 6.70 -13.31 -9.89
CA GLU A 129 6.09 -12.92 -11.17
C GLU A 129 6.91 -11.81 -11.86
N CYS A 130 6.68 -11.73 -13.18
CA CYS A 130 7.20 -10.63 -13.99
C CYS A 130 6.13 -9.55 -14.14
N ILE A 131 6.51 -8.31 -13.87
CA ILE A 131 5.63 -7.13 -14.05
C ILE A 131 6.26 -6.14 -15.02
N THR A 132 5.42 -5.37 -15.72
CA THR A 132 5.86 -4.25 -16.55
C THR A 132 5.73 -2.96 -15.76
N ALA A 133 6.85 -2.27 -15.54
CA ALA A 133 6.89 -1.01 -14.82
C ALA A 133 7.52 0.09 -15.68
N THR A 134 7.20 1.35 -15.39
CA THR A 134 7.73 2.50 -16.12
C THR A 134 8.86 3.17 -15.34
N VAL A 135 9.95 3.47 -16.01
CA VAL A 135 11.08 4.22 -15.41
C VAL A 135 10.63 5.65 -15.12
N SER A 136 10.65 6.03 -13.85
CA SER A 136 10.31 7.37 -13.39
C SER A 136 11.52 8.27 -13.25
N GLN A 137 12.61 7.72 -12.70
CA GLN A 137 13.82 8.49 -12.43
C GLN A 137 15.05 7.58 -12.44
N VAL A 138 16.15 8.10 -12.96
CA VAL A 138 17.46 7.46 -12.90
C VAL A 138 18.39 8.31 -12.04
N GLU A 139 18.90 7.78 -10.92
CA GLU A 139 19.84 8.49 -10.04
C GLU A 139 21.28 8.37 -10.55
N PRO A 140 21.91 9.45 -11.08
CA PRO A 140 23.21 9.36 -11.73
C PRO A 140 24.35 8.94 -10.79
N GLY A 141 24.25 9.31 -9.50
CA GLY A 141 25.32 9.07 -8.51
C GLY A 141 25.30 7.66 -7.92
N ARG A 142 24.13 7.14 -7.60
CA ARG A 142 23.94 5.82 -6.97
C ARG A 142 23.67 4.71 -7.96
N GLY A 143 23.25 5.06 -9.18
CA GLY A 143 22.84 4.12 -10.19
C GLY A 143 21.56 3.35 -9.86
N THR A 144 20.77 3.84 -8.90
CA THR A 144 19.45 3.31 -8.59
C THR A 144 18.45 3.85 -9.60
N VAL A 145 17.57 3.00 -10.11
CA VAL A 145 16.48 3.40 -10.99
C VAL A 145 15.16 3.25 -10.24
N THR A 146 14.39 4.32 -10.21
CA THR A 146 13.04 4.31 -9.66
C THR A 146 12.05 3.96 -10.76
N LEU A 147 11.26 2.91 -10.53
CA LEU A 147 10.21 2.46 -11.41
C LEU A 147 8.85 2.73 -10.78
N ILE A 148 7.84 2.97 -11.59
CA ILE A 148 6.45 3.09 -11.14
C ILE A 148 5.66 1.91 -11.69
N TYR A 149 5.01 1.19 -10.78
CA TYR A 149 4.03 0.16 -11.09
C TYR A 149 2.75 0.43 -10.30
N ASP A 150 1.67 0.67 -11.01
CA ASP A 150 0.34 0.94 -10.44
C ASP A 150 0.40 1.90 -9.23
N LYS A 151 0.94 3.11 -9.46
CA LYS A 151 1.14 4.19 -8.46
C LYS A 151 2.10 3.85 -7.31
N THR A 152 2.81 2.71 -7.37
CA THR A 152 3.79 2.30 -6.36
C THR A 152 5.19 2.49 -6.90
N GLU A 153 6.05 3.15 -6.12
CA GLU A 153 7.47 3.28 -6.44
C GLU A 153 8.22 2.00 -6.08
N LEU A 154 8.98 1.49 -7.03
CA LEU A 154 9.83 0.34 -6.91
C LEU A 154 11.28 0.75 -7.19
N TYR A 155 12.24 0.23 -6.43
CA TYR A 155 13.63 0.61 -6.55
C TYR A 155 14.44 -0.54 -7.14
N LEU A 156 14.97 -0.31 -8.36
CA LEU A 156 15.86 -1.24 -9.05
C LEU A 156 17.31 -0.82 -8.75
N PHE A 157 17.93 -1.51 -7.80
CA PHE A 157 19.28 -1.25 -7.40
C PHE A 157 20.28 -1.67 -8.49
N ARG A 158 21.47 -1.06 -8.50
CA ARG A 158 22.48 -1.28 -9.53
C ARG A 158 22.89 -2.74 -9.71
N ASN A 159 23.00 -3.49 -8.63
CA ASN A 159 23.33 -4.93 -8.65
C ASN A 159 22.19 -5.82 -9.18
N GLU A 160 20.99 -5.28 -9.31
CA GLU A 160 19.81 -5.96 -9.84
C GLU A 160 19.48 -5.53 -11.28
N GLN A 161 20.26 -4.62 -11.85
CA GLN A 161 20.17 -4.20 -13.25
C GLN A 161 21.00 -5.16 -14.14
N ILE A 162 20.65 -5.22 -15.43
CA ILE A 162 21.46 -5.91 -16.42
C ILE A 162 22.76 -5.11 -16.64
N PRO A 163 23.94 -5.71 -16.53
CA PRO A 163 25.21 -5.03 -16.78
C PRO A 163 25.25 -4.41 -18.17
N GLY A 164 25.58 -3.11 -18.24
CA GLY A 164 25.64 -2.37 -19.51
C GLY A 164 24.30 -1.82 -20.01
N GLU A 165 23.17 -2.15 -19.39
CA GLU A 165 21.86 -1.62 -19.76
C GLU A 165 21.76 -0.12 -19.40
N VAL A 166 21.22 0.67 -20.32
CA VAL A 166 20.96 2.10 -20.10
C VAL A 166 19.45 2.34 -20.12
N LEU A 167 18.87 2.46 -18.94
CA LEU A 167 17.45 2.75 -18.77
C LEU A 167 17.20 4.26 -18.89
N LYS A 168 16.08 4.62 -19.52
CA LYS A 168 15.68 6.02 -19.77
C LYS A 168 14.34 6.31 -19.10
N GLU A 169 14.17 7.53 -18.61
CA GLU A 169 12.89 8.00 -18.07
C GLU A 169 11.77 7.85 -19.09
N GLY A 170 10.61 7.39 -18.66
CA GLY A 170 9.45 7.08 -19.50
C GLY A 170 9.51 5.71 -20.19
N GLN A 171 10.62 4.98 -20.12
CA GLN A 171 10.74 3.65 -20.70
C GLN A 171 9.94 2.62 -19.89
N SER A 172 9.18 1.75 -20.56
CA SER A 172 8.57 0.56 -19.96
C SER A 172 9.56 -0.58 -19.97
N VAL A 173 9.72 -1.25 -18.82
CA VAL A 173 10.64 -2.38 -18.65
C VAL A 173 9.98 -3.49 -17.86
N LYS A 174 10.33 -4.72 -18.18
CA LYS A 174 9.87 -5.90 -17.43
C LYS A 174 10.85 -6.19 -16.29
N VAL A 175 10.32 -6.37 -15.08
CA VAL A 175 11.10 -6.70 -13.88
C VAL A 175 10.51 -7.90 -13.17
N TYR A 176 11.38 -8.73 -12.60
CA TYR A 176 11.00 -9.88 -11.80
C TYR A 176 10.92 -9.50 -10.33
N ILE A 177 9.84 -9.87 -9.65
CA ILE A 177 9.66 -9.64 -8.22
C ILE A 177 10.30 -10.83 -7.48
N THR A 178 11.42 -10.59 -6.82
CA THR A 178 12.14 -11.62 -6.06
C THR A 178 11.58 -11.85 -4.66
N GLY A 179 10.72 -10.97 -4.18
CA GLY A 179 10.06 -11.06 -2.88
C GLY A 179 9.87 -9.72 -2.19
N ILE A 180 9.38 -9.77 -0.95
CA ILE A 180 9.10 -8.60 -0.12
C ILE A 180 9.96 -8.64 1.14
N ALA A 181 10.82 -7.63 1.31
CA ALA A 181 11.62 -7.45 2.53
C ALA A 181 10.91 -6.55 3.54
N ASN A 182 11.34 -6.63 4.81
CA ASN A 182 10.88 -5.77 5.92
C ASN A 182 9.34 -5.74 6.10
N LYS A 183 8.67 -6.88 5.92
CA LYS A 183 7.19 -7.01 5.98
C LYS A 183 6.57 -6.38 7.24
N GLN A 184 7.32 -6.36 8.36
CA GLN A 184 6.83 -5.86 9.65
C GLN A 184 6.91 -4.34 9.85
N LYS A 185 7.80 -3.64 9.11
CA LYS A 185 8.00 -2.18 9.28
C LYS A 185 7.55 -1.41 8.03
N LYS A 186 8.46 -1.28 7.07
CA LYS A 186 8.19 -0.67 5.76
C LYS A 186 8.50 -1.72 4.70
N PRO A 187 7.48 -2.33 4.07
CA PRO A 187 7.71 -3.33 3.03
C PRO A 187 8.52 -2.73 1.89
N ILE A 188 9.51 -3.47 1.45
CA ILE A 188 10.33 -3.12 0.28
C ILE A 188 10.14 -4.26 -0.72
N ILE A 189 9.54 -3.94 -1.84
CA ILE A 189 9.38 -4.88 -2.94
C ILE A 189 10.74 -5.01 -3.62
N LYS A 190 11.30 -6.21 -3.58
CA LYS A 190 12.57 -6.52 -4.24
C LYS A 190 12.29 -6.89 -5.68
N ILE A 191 12.90 -6.16 -6.60
CA ILE A 191 12.78 -6.38 -8.03
C ILE A 191 14.17 -6.58 -8.64
N SER A 192 14.24 -7.37 -9.71
CA SER A 192 15.48 -7.68 -10.39
C SER A 192 15.27 -7.81 -11.90
N ARG A 193 16.25 -7.32 -12.67
CA ARG A 193 16.41 -7.61 -14.09
C ARG A 193 17.57 -8.59 -14.33
N ALA A 194 18.44 -8.77 -13.34
CA ALA A 194 19.56 -9.72 -13.41
C ALA A 194 19.17 -11.15 -12.97
N HIS A 195 18.03 -11.35 -12.32
CA HIS A 195 17.61 -12.66 -11.84
C HIS A 195 17.31 -13.63 -13.00
N ARG A 196 17.77 -14.89 -12.87
CA ARG A 196 17.58 -15.92 -13.92
C ARG A 196 16.13 -16.20 -14.25
N ASP A 197 15.24 -16.12 -13.24
CA ASP A 197 13.83 -16.46 -13.43
C ASP A 197 13.06 -15.34 -14.16
N LEU A 198 13.65 -14.13 -14.35
CA LEU A 198 13.13 -13.16 -15.29
C LEU A 198 13.04 -13.76 -16.70
N VAL A 199 14.09 -14.45 -17.15
CA VAL A 199 14.11 -15.10 -18.47
C VAL A 199 13.02 -16.16 -18.56
N LYS A 200 12.82 -16.96 -17.51
CA LYS A 200 11.72 -17.93 -17.44
C LYS A 200 10.38 -17.28 -17.69
N ARG A 201 10.09 -16.20 -16.94
CA ARG A 201 8.82 -15.47 -17.06
C ARG A 201 8.65 -14.79 -18.42
N LEU A 202 9.73 -14.28 -19.01
CA LEU A 202 9.68 -13.73 -20.36
C LEU A 202 9.30 -14.80 -21.39
N PHE A 203 9.87 -15.99 -21.30
CA PHE A 203 9.50 -17.10 -22.18
C PHE A 203 8.07 -17.58 -21.95
N GLU A 204 7.57 -17.61 -20.70
CA GLU A 204 6.17 -17.93 -20.41
C GLU A 204 5.20 -16.91 -21.02
N LEU A 205 5.60 -15.63 -21.13
CA LEU A 205 4.81 -14.58 -21.78
C LEU A 205 4.80 -14.70 -23.31
N GLU A 206 5.94 -15.09 -23.91
CA GLU A 206 6.12 -15.11 -25.38
C GLU A 206 5.78 -16.46 -26.01
N VAL A 207 5.79 -17.56 -25.23
CA VAL A 207 5.61 -18.93 -25.67
C VAL A 207 4.42 -19.56 -24.96
N PRO A 208 3.23 -19.60 -25.57
CA PRO A 208 2.02 -20.15 -24.96
C PRO A 208 2.19 -21.61 -24.51
N GLU A 209 2.98 -22.41 -25.24
CA GLU A 209 3.26 -23.81 -24.95
C GLU A 209 4.09 -24.01 -23.67
N ILE A 210 4.80 -22.96 -23.21
CA ILE A 210 5.44 -22.96 -21.89
C ILE A 210 4.42 -22.56 -20.82
N ALA A 211 3.55 -21.60 -21.12
CA ALA A 211 2.52 -21.15 -20.19
C ALA A 211 1.50 -22.24 -19.86
N ASP A 212 1.14 -23.08 -20.82
CA ASP A 212 0.20 -24.20 -20.66
C ASP A 212 0.86 -25.50 -20.16
N GLY A 213 2.21 -25.52 -20.07
CA GLY A 213 2.99 -26.65 -19.59
C GLY A 213 3.28 -27.74 -20.63
N THR A 214 2.92 -27.53 -21.91
CA THR A 214 3.24 -28.46 -23.03
C THR A 214 4.75 -28.54 -23.25
N VAL A 215 5.44 -27.42 -23.13
CA VAL A 215 6.89 -27.29 -23.11
C VAL A 215 7.35 -26.84 -21.73
N GLU A 216 8.32 -27.51 -21.16
CA GLU A 216 8.84 -27.18 -19.84
C GLU A 216 10.28 -26.65 -19.90
N ILE A 217 10.57 -25.57 -19.17
CA ILE A 217 11.94 -25.14 -18.93
C ILE A 217 12.50 -25.94 -17.75
N ARG A 218 13.44 -26.84 -18.02
CA ARG A 218 14.06 -27.73 -17.02
C ARG A 218 15.19 -27.07 -16.27
N SER A 219 15.97 -26.23 -16.91
CA SER A 219 17.05 -25.46 -16.25
C SER A 219 17.40 -24.18 -16.99
N ILE A 220 17.93 -23.21 -16.26
CA ILE A 220 18.40 -21.92 -16.76
C ILE A 220 19.77 -21.65 -16.16
N ALA A 221 20.74 -21.37 -17.02
CA ALA A 221 22.05 -20.84 -16.65
C ALA A 221 22.21 -19.46 -17.29
N ARG A 222 22.25 -18.40 -16.47
CA ARG A 222 22.28 -17.01 -16.92
C ARG A 222 23.50 -16.27 -16.42
N GLU A 223 24.13 -15.56 -17.34
CA GLU A 223 25.09 -14.50 -17.08
C GLU A 223 24.50 -13.19 -17.61
N ALA A 224 23.84 -12.44 -16.73
CA ALA A 224 23.05 -11.26 -17.12
C ALA A 224 23.88 -10.25 -17.91
N GLY A 225 23.36 -9.78 -19.04
CA GLY A 225 24.03 -8.87 -19.97
C GLY A 225 25.08 -9.53 -20.87
N SER A 226 25.21 -10.86 -20.83
CA SER A 226 26.12 -11.63 -21.66
C SER A 226 25.38 -12.69 -22.46
N ARG A 227 24.88 -13.73 -21.77
CA ARG A 227 24.14 -14.83 -22.42
C ARG A 227 23.32 -15.64 -21.44
N THR A 228 22.26 -16.25 -21.94
CA THR A 228 21.46 -17.24 -21.20
C THR A 228 21.37 -18.55 -21.97
N LYS A 229 21.48 -19.66 -21.26
CA LYS A 229 21.25 -21.02 -21.79
C LYS A 229 20.03 -21.62 -21.09
N LEU A 230 19.10 -22.16 -21.90
CA LEU A 230 17.88 -22.82 -21.42
C LEU A 230 17.94 -24.29 -21.84
N ALA A 231 17.56 -25.18 -20.93
CA ALA A 231 17.21 -26.54 -21.26
C ALA A 231 15.72 -26.67 -21.26
N VAL A 232 15.13 -27.03 -22.39
CA VAL A 232 13.69 -27.20 -22.60
C VAL A 232 13.36 -28.65 -22.92
N TRP A 233 12.17 -29.06 -22.55
CA TRP A 233 11.69 -30.45 -22.75
C TRP A 233 10.19 -30.41 -23.03
N ALA A 234 9.72 -31.37 -23.80
CA ALA A 234 8.31 -31.64 -24.05
C ALA A 234 7.99 -33.12 -23.76
N SER A 235 6.82 -33.38 -23.20
CA SER A 235 6.36 -34.76 -22.96
C SER A 235 5.93 -35.47 -24.22
N ASP A 236 5.42 -34.70 -25.19
CA ASP A 236 4.99 -35.18 -26.49
C ASP A 236 6.19 -35.22 -27.45
N PRO A 237 6.55 -36.41 -27.99
CA PRO A 237 7.67 -36.56 -28.92
C PRO A 237 7.46 -35.84 -30.26
N ASP A 238 6.23 -35.49 -30.62
CA ASP A 238 5.90 -34.79 -31.85
C ASP A 238 6.13 -33.27 -31.75
N ILE A 239 6.43 -32.79 -30.56
CA ILE A 239 6.71 -31.35 -30.29
C ILE A 239 8.23 -31.15 -30.24
N ASP A 240 8.72 -30.22 -31.09
CA ASP A 240 10.08 -29.69 -30.98
C ASP A 240 10.12 -28.55 -29.94
N PRO A 241 10.58 -28.78 -28.70
CA PRO A 241 10.57 -27.78 -27.65
C PRO A 241 11.51 -26.62 -27.95
N VAL A 242 12.59 -26.84 -28.71
CA VAL A 242 13.54 -25.78 -29.09
C VAL A 242 12.94 -24.91 -30.18
N GLY A 243 12.42 -25.54 -31.22
CA GLY A 243 11.75 -24.82 -32.33
C GLY A 243 10.55 -24.00 -31.85
N THR A 244 9.78 -24.51 -30.87
CA THR A 244 8.65 -23.82 -30.23
C THR A 244 9.11 -22.56 -29.50
N CYS A 245 10.20 -22.62 -28.76
CA CYS A 245 10.76 -21.45 -28.05
C CYS A 245 11.38 -20.43 -29.01
N VAL A 246 12.00 -20.87 -30.09
CA VAL A 246 12.57 -19.98 -31.11
C VAL A 246 11.46 -19.25 -31.85
N GLY A 247 10.39 -19.97 -32.19
CA GLY A 247 9.24 -19.44 -32.92
C GLY A 247 9.49 -19.11 -34.38
N PRO A 248 8.44 -18.72 -35.14
CA PRO A 248 8.57 -18.38 -36.56
C PRO A 248 9.62 -17.29 -36.80
N ARG A 249 10.62 -17.61 -37.61
CA ARG A 249 11.75 -16.71 -37.97
C ARG A 249 12.52 -16.16 -36.74
N GLY A 250 12.50 -16.86 -35.63
CA GLY A 250 13.12 -16.41 -34.39
C GLY A 250 12.35 -15.32 -33.64
N GLY A 251 11.08 -15.09 -33.95
CA GLY A 251 10.31 -13.97 -33.41
C GLY A 251 10.10 -14.04 -31.90
N ARG A 252 9.84 -15.23 -31.36
CA ARG A 252 9.60 -15.40 -29.91
C ARG A 252 10.88 -15.19 -29.11
N VAL A 253 11.95 -15.87 -29.46
CA VAL A 253 13.26 -15.69 -28.82
C VAL A 253 13.79 -14.27 -29.03
N GLY A 254 13.55 -13.65 -30.20
CA GLY A 254 13.94 -12.28 -30.51
C GLY A 254 13.30 -11.29 -29.56
N ALA A 255 12.00 -11.42 -29.27
CA ALA A 255 11.29 -10.56 -28.32
C ALA A 255 11.90 -10.63 -26.90
N VAL A 256 12.31 -11.82 -26.45
CA VAL A 256 12.98 -12.00 -25.16
C VAL A 256 14.39 -11.37 -25.18
N VAL A 257 15.16 -11.57 -26.24
CA VAL A 257 16.49 -10.99 -26.44
C VAL A 257 16.43 -9.46 -26.46
N ASP A 258 15.45 -8.90 -27.15
CA ASP A 258 15.25 -7.45 -27.22
C ASP A 258 14.92 -6.84 -25.86
N GLU A 259 14.04 -7.51 -25.06
CA GLU A 259 13.73 -7.08 -23.69
C GLU A 259 14.97 -7.13 -22.78
N LEU A 260 15.88 -8.08 -23.00
CA LEU A 260 17.11 -8.25 -22.21
C LEU A 260 18.32 -7.46 -22.75
N GLY A 261 18.09 -6.56 -23.72
CA GLY A 261 19.13 -5.69 -24.27
C GLY A 261 20.18 -6.40 -25.13
N GLY A 262 19.80 -7.52 -25.76
CA GLY A 262 20.66 -8.26 -26.65
C GLY A 262 21.36 -9.48 -26.05
N GLU A 263 20.96 -9.89 -24.86
CA GLU A 263 21.49 -11.06 -24.12
C GLU A 263 21.14 -12.40 -24.80
#